data_65992d661db07b70e220dd2ffc8693b1
#
_entry.id   65992d661db07b70e220dd2ffc8693b1
#
_cell.length_a   1.000
_cell.length_b   1.000
_cell.length_c   1.000
_cell.angle_alpha   90.00
_cell.angle_beta   90.00
_cell.angle_gamma   90.00
#
_symmetry.space_group_name_H-M   'P 1'
#
loop_
_entity.id
_entity.type
_entity.pdbx_description
1 polymer ?
#
loop_
_entity_poly.entity_id
_entity_poly.type
_entity_poly.pdbx_seq_one_letter_code
_entity_poly.pdbx_strand_id
1 'polypeptide(L)'
;LAFSSPEARADRVSALNFLLTANAGIVVVPVAGLRKYLPTKETWQNAQLHWEIGTEVEPEILAQRLVLMGYERQSMVGKPGEFSIRGSIVDVYPLNAEYPVRVELFDVEIDSIRYFEADTQRSLENLEEVTISPMTDFVFSKADMNHGMTRLQDALEKRLATAKDQTETDFLEEYFGQLLSSWEQGIPTENAHYYTDFLYQQKTTLLEIGRAHV
;
A
#
# COMPACT_ATOMS: atom_id res chain seq x y z
N LEU A 1 8.62 16.93 -4.63
CA LEU A 1 7.72 17.62 -3.70
C LEU A 1 6.23 17.43 -4.01
N ALA A 2 5.84 17.08 -5.26
CA ALA A 2 4.45 16.76 -5.64
C ALA A 2 4.05 15.29 -5.35
N PHE A 3 4.92 14.49 -4.76
CA PHE A 3 4.73 13.05 -4.62
C PHE A 3 3.95 12.62 -3.37
N SER A 4 3.63 13.54 -2.49
CA SER A 4 3.03 13.24 -1.19
C SER A 4 1.57 13.65 -1.05
N SER A 5 0.97 14.35 -2.03
CA SER A 5 -0.46 14.71 -1.90
C SER A 5 -1.34 13.46 -2.02
N PRO A 6 -2.46 13.40 -1.27
CA PRO A 6 -3.41 12.28 -1.35
C PRO A 6 -3.91 12.04 -2.78
N GLU A 7 -4.19 13.11 -3.53
CA GLU A 7 -4.67 13.04 -4.91
C GLU A 7 -3.63 12.40 -5.84
N ALA A 8 -2.37 12.84 -5.74
CA ALA A 8 -1.29 12.27 -6.55
C ALA A 8 -1.02 10.79 -6.21
N ARG A 9 -1.26 10.37 -4.97
CA ARG A 9 -1.19 8.94 -4.59
C ARG A 9 -2.36 8.16 -5.18
N ALA A 10 -3.58 8.72 -5.10
CA ALA A 10 -4.78 8.12 -5.70
C ALA A 10 -4.61 7.89 -7.19
N ASP A 11 -4.11 8.89 -7.91
CA ASP A 11 -3.85 8.81 -9.35
C ASP A 11 -2.84 7.71 -9.68
N ARG A 12 -1.75 7.58 -8.90
CA ARG A 12 -0.75 6.52 -9.13
C ARG A 12 -1.29 5.13 -8.83
N VAL A 13 -2.05 4.96 -7.74
CA VAL A 13 -2.70 3.68 -7.40
C VAL A 13 -3.70 3.30 -8.50
N SER A 14 -4.50 4.26 -8.97
CA SER A 14 -5.46 4.05 -10.06
C SER A 14 -4.75 3.68 -11.37
N ALA A 15 -3.68 4.38 -11.72
CA ALA A 15 -2.88 4.09 -12.92
C ALA A 15 -2.23 2.69 -12.84
N LEU A 16 -1.73 2.29 -11.68
CA LEU A 16 -1.13 0.97 -11.48
C LEU A 16 -2.19 -0.13 -11.58
N ASN A 17 -3.36 0.05 -10.95
CA ASN A 17 -4.48 -0.87 -11.10
C ASN A 17 -4.88 -1.02 -12.57
N PHE A 18 -5.06 0.09 -13.28
CA PHE A 18 -5.39 0.09 -14.70
C PHE A 18 -4.36 -0.70 -15.52
N LEU A 19 -3.07 -0.42 -15.34
CA LEU A 19 -1.99 -1.09 -16.07
C LEU A 19 -1.93 -2.61 -15.82
N LEU A 20 -2.34 -3.06 -14.64
CA LEU A 20 -2.26 -4.47 -14.25
C LEU A 20 -3.54 -5.26 -14.56
N THR A 21 -4.66 -4.59 -14.82
CA THR A 21 -5.98 -5.22 -14.99
C THR A 21 -6.66 -4.93 -16.33
N ALA A 22 -6.39 -3.78 -16.96
CA ALA A 22 -7.03 -3.40 -18.21
C ALA A 22 -6.49 -4.20 -19.40
N ASN A 23 -7.39 -4.65 -20.27
CA ASN A 23 -7.04 -5.37 -21.49
C ASN A 23 -6.62 -4.42 -22.63
N ALA A 24 -6.99 -3.14 -22.57
CA ALA A 24 -6.61 -2.11 -23.54
C ALA A 24 -6.74 -0.72 -22.92
N GLY A 25 -5.95 0.23 -23.42
CA GLY A 25 -6.02 1.62 -22.98
C GLY A 25 -4.77 2.42 -23.32
N ILE A 26 -4.77 3.70 -22.94
CA ILE A 26 -3.65 4.61 -23.13
C ILE A 26 -3.27 5.17 -21.76
N VAL A 27 -2.01 5.06 -21.40
CA VAL A 27 -1.44 5.65 -20.19
C VAL A 27 -0.42 6.71 -20.60
N VAL A 28 -0.62 7.94 -20.12
CA VAL A 28 0.29 9.06 -20.35
C VAL A 28 1.16 9.23 -19.11
N VAL A 29 2.47 9.16 -19.30
CA VAL A 29 3.44 9.16 -18.19
C VAL A 29 4.50 10.22 -18.43
N PRO A 30 4.83 11.07 -17.44
CA PRO A 30 5.99 11.94 -17.53
C PRO A 30 7.28 11.11 -17.49
N VAL A 31 8.34 11.58 -18.18
CA VAL A 31 9.65 10.88 -18.24
C VAL A 31 10.20 10.52 -16.86
N ALA A 32 9.96 11.34 -15.86
CA ALA A 32 10.36 11.07 -14.47
C ALA A 32 9.67 9.81 -13.89
N GLY A 33 8.45 9.50 -14.31
CA GLY A 33 7.70 8.32 -13.89
C GLY A 33 8.26 7.01 -14.47
N LEU A 34 8.89 7.07 -15.66
CA LEU A 34 9.48 5.90 -16.31
C LEU A 34 10.73 5.37 -15.59
N ARG A 35 11.35 6.18 -14.73
CA ARG A 35 12.60 5.84 -14.03
C ARG A 35 12.37 5.20 -12.66
N LYS A 36 11.14 5.04 -12.23
CA LYS A 36 10.81 4.45 -10.92
C LYS A 36 10.63 2.95 -11.04
N TYR A 37 11.14 2.24 -10.04
CA TYR A 37 10.79 0.83 -9.84
C TYR A 37 9.42 0.73 -9.19
N LEU A 38 8.66 -0.25 -9.67
CA LEU A 38 7.31 -0.56 -9.25
C LEU A 38 7.26 -1.99 -8.70
N PRO A 39 6.27 -2.34 -7.89
CA PRO A 39 6.05 -3.72 -7.49
C PRO A 39 5.76 -4.60 -8.71
N THR A 40 6.09 -5.87 -8.62
CA THR A 40 5.63 -6.85 -9.60
C THR A 40 4.10 -6.98 -9.53
N LYS A 41 3.48 -7.49 -10.59
CA LYS A 41 2.04 -7.78 -10.60
C LYS A 41 1.62 -8.63 -9.41
N GLU A 42 2.37 -9.68 -9.12
CA GLU A 42 2.12 -10.58 -7.99
C GLU A 42 2.21 -9.84 -6.65
N THR A 43 3.26 -9.05 -6.43
CA THR A 43 3.42 -8.26 -5.20
C THR A 43 2.26 -7.29 -5.02
N TRP A 44 1.81 -6.62 -6.10
CA TRP A 44 0.68 -5.72 -6.05
C TRP A 44 -0.63 -6.43 -5.72
N GLN A 45 -0.92 -7.55 -6.39
CA GLN A 45 -2.13 -8.33 -6.14
C GLN A 45 -2.18 -8.87 -4.70
N ASN A 46 -1.06 -9.36 -4.19
CA ASN A 46 -0.96 -9.84 -2.80
C ASN A 46 -1.09 -8.73 -1.75
N ALA A 47 -0.81 -7.49 -2.12
CA ALA A 47 -0.99 -6.32 -1.25
C ALA A 47 -2.44 -5.82 -1.20
N GLN A 48 -3.30 -6.24 -2.13
CA GLN A 48 -4.71 -5.90 -2.13
C GLN A 48 -5.51 -6.82 -1.20
N LEU A 49 -6.66 -6.34 -0.75
CA LEU A 49 -7.70 -7.16 -0.12
C LEU A 49 -8.78 -7.41 -1.16
N HIS A 50 -9.06 -8.67 -1.41
CA HIS A 50 -10.20 -9.07 -2.22
C HIS A 50 -11.25 -9.69 -1.30
N TRP A 51 -12.44 -9.11 -1.28
CA TRP A 51 -13.57 -9.54 -0.48
C TRP A 51 -14.72 -9.94 -1.39
N GLU A 52 -15.27 -11.10 -1.12
CA GLU A 52 -16.51 -11.59 -1.71
C GLU A 52 -17.41 -12.14 -0.61
N ILE A 53 -18.70 -12.23 -0.86
CA ILE A 53 -19.66 -12.83 0.08
C ILE A 53 -19.25 -14.27 0.38
N GLY A 54 -19.24 -14.66 1.65
CA GLY A 54 -18.79 -15.97 2.12
C GLY A 54 -17.30 -16.07 2.48
N THR A 55 -16.51 -15.00 2.23
CA THR A 55 -15.10 -14.98 2.65
C THR A 55 -14.99 -14.86 4.18
N GLU A 56 -14.13 -15.69 4.79
CA GLU A 56 -13.82 -15.57 6.22
C GLU A 56 -12.81 -14.43 6.47
N VAL A 57 -13.14 -13.57 7.42
CA VAL A 57 -12.34 -12.39 7.78
C VAL A 57 -12.32 -12.19 9.29
N GLU A 58 -11.17 -12.37 9.91
CA GLU A 58 -11.00 -12.01 11.33
C GLU A 58 -10.80 -10.51 11.49
N PRO A 59 -11.66 -9.78 12.22
CA PRO A 59 -11.63 -8.32 12.31
C PRO A 59 -10.30 -7.75 12.82
N GLU A 60 -9.65 -8.42 13.77
CA GLU A 60 -8.38 -7.93 14.32
C GLU A 60 -7.21 -8.11 13.34
N ILE A 61 -7.15 -9.24 12.63
CA ILE A 61 -6.16 -9.47 11.58
C ILE A 61 -6.38 -8.48 10.44
N LEU A 62 -7.64 -8.26 10.08
CA LEU A 62 -8.00 -7.27 9.07
C LEU A 62 -7.57 -5.85 9.47
N ALA A 63 -7.80 -5.45 10.73
CA ALA A 63 -7.39 -4.12 11.21
C ALA A 63 -5.87 -3.92 11.06
N GLN A 64 -5.07 -4.90 11.44
CA GLN A 64 -3.62 -4.86 11.27
C GLN A 64 -3.23 -4.75 9.79
N ARG A 65 -3.89 -5.51 8.92
CA ARG A 65 -3.62 -5.50 7.49
C ARG A 65 -3.99 -4.15 6.85
N LEU A 66 -5.13 -3.55 7.21
CA LEU A 66 -5.52 -2.22 6.74
C LEU A 66 -4.52 -1.14 7.18
N VAL A 67 -4.04 -1.20 8.43
CA VAL A 67 -2.98 -0.28 8.91
C VAL A 67 -1.70 -0.44 8.09
N LEU A 68 -1.26 -1.68 7.82
CA LEU A 68 -0.09 -1.95 6.97
C LEU A 68 -0.30 -1.48 5.51
N MET A 69 -1.53 -1.49 5.02
CA MET A 69 -1.90 -0.93 3.72
C MET A 69 -1.94 0.61 3.71
N GLY A 70 -1.76 1.25 4.87
CA GLY A 70 -1.71 2.71 5.02
C GLY A 70 -3.04 3.37 5.37
N TYR A 71 -4.08 2.59 5.71
CA TYR A 71 -5.36 3.13 6.17
C TYR A 71 -5.30 3.56 7.64
N GLU A 72 -5.99 4.64 7.96
CA GLU A 72 -6.10 5.19 9.31
C GLU A 72 -7.38 4.72 10.00
N ARG A 73 -7.25 4.17 11.22
CA ARG A 73 -8.40 3.71 11.97
C ARG A 73 -9.15 4.88 12.61
N GLN A 74 -10.46 4.96 12.36
CA GLN A 74 -11.36 5.97 12.91
C GLN A 74 -12.57 5.32 13.59
N SER A 75 -13.28 6.08 14.40
CA SER A 75 -14.55 5.63 14.98
C SER A 75 -15.67 5.54 13.92
N MET A 76 -15.60 6.38 12.90
CA MET A 76 -16.51 6.43 11.77
C MET A 76 -15.73 6.95 10.56
N VAL A 77 -15.98 6.36 9.40
CA VAL A 77 -15.32 6.71 8.15
C VAL A 77 -15.96 7.96 7.55
N GLY A 78 -15.14 8.97 7.23
CA GLY A 78 -15.58 10.24 6.64
C GLY A 78 -14.86 10.65 5.36
N LYS A 79 -13.65 10.14 5.11
CA LYS A 79 -12.84 10.49 3.92
C LYS A 79 -12.01 9.31 3.41
N PRO A 80 -11.53 9.35 2.15
CA PRO A 80 -10.64 8.33 1.61
C PRO A 80 -9.40 8.09 2.50
N GLY A 81 -9.03 6.81 2.66
CA GLY A 81 -7.91 6.38 3.48
C GLY A 81 -8.28 6.04 4.93
N GLU A 82 -9.54 6.14 5.31
CA GLU A 82 -10.01 5.77 6.64
C GLU A 82 -10.68 4.39 6.64
N PHE A 83 -10.62 3.72 7.79
CA PHE A 83 -11.41 2.53 8.08
C PHE A 83 -11.96 2.54 9.51
N SER A 84 -13.04 1.81 9.74
CA SER A 84 -13.68 1.64 11.04
C SER A 84 -14.11 0.19 11.22
N ILE A 85 -13.96 -0.35 12.42
CA ILE A 85 -14.50 -1.66 12.82
C ILE A 85 -15.34 -1.47 14.06
N ARG A 86 -16.63 -1.82 13.97
CA ARG A 86 -17.62 -1.67 15.03
C ARG A 86 -18.48 -2.94 15.13
N GLY A 87 -18.11 -3.81 16.06
CA GLY A 87 -18.74 -5.13 16.16
C GLY A 87 -18.53 -5.93 14.86
N SER A 88 -19.62 -6.33 14.22
CA SER A 88 -19.60 -7.07 12.95
C SER A 88 -19.53 -6.19 11.70
N ILE A 89 -19.40 -4.87 11.85
CA ILE A 89 -19.37 -3.93 10.71
C ILE A 89 -17.95 -3.45 10.48
N VAL A 90 -17.49 -3.60 9.26
CA VAL A 90 -16.21 -3.06 8.76
C VAL A 90 -16.51 -2.06 7.66
N ASP A 91 -16.11 -0.81 7.87
CA ASP A 91 -16.18 0.27 6.89
C ASP A 91 -14.79 0.61 6.41
N VAL A 92 -14.59 0.73 5.09
CA VAL A 92 -13.32 1.17 4.49
C VAL A 92 -13.61 2.19 3.40
N TYR A 93 -12.88 3.29 3.39
CA TYR A 93 -12.94 4.26 2.29
C TYR A 93 -11.67 4.16 1.43
N PRO A 94 -11.72 3.42 0.31
CA PRO A 94 -10.57 3.30 -0.57
C PRO A 94 -10.14 4.64 -1.15
N LEU A 95 -8.84 4.80 -1.41
CA LEU A 95 -8.26 6.06 -1.85
C LEU A 95 -8.83 6.58 -3.17
N ASN A 96 -9.15 5.67 -4.08
CA ASN A 96 -9.62 5.95 -5.44
C ASN A 96 -11.10 5.62 -5.67
N ALA A 97 -11.87 5.44 -4.59
CA ALA A 97 -13.30 5.15 -4.67
C ALA A 97 -14.14 6.42 -4.47
N GLU A 98 -15.27 6.49 -5.16
CA GLU A 98 -16.24 7.56 -4.99
C GLU A 98 -16.99 7.43 -3.66
N TYR A 99 -17.25 6.19 -3.22
CA TYR A 99 -17.97 5.87 -2.00
C TYR A 99 -17.19 4.89 -1.13
N PRO A 100 -17.33 4.98 0.20
CA PRO A 100 -16.82 3.95 1.10
C PRO A 100 -17.61 2.64 0.96
N VAL A 101 -16.94 1.56 1.34
CA VAL A 101 -17.48 0.20 1.34
C VAL A 101 -17.80 -0.21 2.77
N ARG A 102 -18.99 -0.76 3.00
CA ARG A 102 -19.41 -1.41 4.25
C ARG A 102 -19.53 -2.90 4.05
N VAL A 103 -18.87 -3.65 4.91
CA VAL A 103 -18.97 -5.10 5.01
C VAL A 103 -19.63 -5.44 6.32
N GLU A 104 -20.65 -6.29 6.30
CA GLU A 104 -21.25 -6.88 7.49
C GLU A 104 -20.81 -8.34 7.60
N LEU A 105 -20.39 -8.72 8.80
CA LEU A 105 -19.94 -10.07 9.11
C LEU A 105 -21.01 -10.83 9.88
N PHE A 106 -21.23 -12.08 9.53
CA PHE A 106 -21.90 -13.05 10.38
C PHE A 106 -20.83 -13.92 11.01
N ASP A 107 -20.56 -13.73 12.29
CA ASP A 107 -19.37 -14.25 12.98
C ASP A 107 -18.10 -13.72 12.32
N VAL A 108 -17.39 -14.54 11.54
CA VAL A 108 -16.18 -14.16 10.78
C VAL A 108 -16.39 -14.17 9.25
N GLU A 109 -17.58 -14.56 8.78
CA GLU A 109 -17.89 -14.67 7.36
C GLU A 109 -18.55 -13.39 6.83
N ILE A 110 -18.16 -12.94 5.65
CA ILE A 110 -18.78 -11.78 4.98
C ILE A 110 -20.19 -12.17 4.53
N ASP A 111 -21.21 -11.55 5.17
CA ASP A 111 -22.63 -11.73 4.87
C ASP A 111 -23.12 -10.75 3.81
N SER A 112 -22.66 -9.51 3.85
CA SER A 112 -23.01 -8.49 2.85
C SER A 112 -21.90 -7.49 2.59
N ILE A 113 -21.86 -6.98 1.37
CA ILE A 113 -20.96 -5.90 0.92
C ILE A 113 -21.80 -4.84 0.23
N ARG A 114 -21.59 -3.57 0.53
CA ARG A 114 -22.29 -2.45 -0.13
C ARG A 114 -21.51 -1.16 -0.09
N TYR A 115 -21.78 -0.28 -1.04
CA TYR A 115 -21.40 1.13 -0.93
C TYR A 115 -22.33 1.86 0.04
N PHE A 116 -21.85 2.95 0.64
CA PHE A 116 -22.65 3.85 1.45
C PHE A 116 -22.17 5.30 1.34
N GLU A 117 -23.03 6.24 1.64
CA GLU A 117 -22.64 7.65 1.73
C GLU A 117 -21.98 7.94 3.08
N ALA A 118 -20.77 8.52 3.07
CA ALA A 118 -20.02 8.81 4.29
C ALA A 118 -20.78 9.78 5.23
N ASP A 119 -21.39 10.83 4.68
CA ASP A 119 -22.05 11.89 5.44
C ASP A 119 -23.38 11.43 6.07
N THR A 120 -24.18 10.71 5.31
CA THR A 120 -25.54 10.29 5.75
C THR A 120 -25.56 8.88 6.33
N GLN A 121 -24.51 8.10 6.14
CA GLN A 121 -24.40 6.67 6.49
C GLN A 121 -25.46 5.78 5.81
N ARG A 122 -26.10 6.27 4.75
CA ARG A 122 -27.12 5.53 4.00
C ARG A 122 -26.45 4.54 3.05
N SER A 123 -26.98 3.33 3.05
CA SER A 123 -26.58 2.30 2.09
C SER A 123 -26.95 2.70 0.66
N LEU A 124 -26.06 2.39 -0.26
CA LEU A 124 -26.22 2.55 -1.70
C LEU A 124 -26.35 1.16 -2.36
N GLU A 125 -25.58 0.92 -3.40
CA GLU A 125 -25.57 -0.32 -4.16
C GLU A 125 -24.95 -1.48 -3.37
N ASN A 126 -25.57 -2.67 -3.45
CA ASN A 126 -24.99 -3.92 -2.97
C ASN A 126 -23.97 -4.46 -3.96
N LEU A 127 -22.93 -5.10 -3.44
CA LEU A 127 -21.84 -5.69 -4.20
C LEU A 127 -21.73 -7.18 -3.88
N GLU A 128 -21.34 -7.98 -4.87
CA GLU A 128 -20.97 -9.39 -4.67
C GLU A 128 -19.51 -9.50 -4.20
N GLU A 129 -18.66 -8.62 -4.72
CA GLU A 129 -17.23 -8.58 -4.41
C GLU A 129 -16.68 -7.16 -4.45
N VAL A 130 -15.55 -6.92 -3.80
CA VAL A 130 -14.80 -5.66 -3.87
C VAL A 130 -13.31 -5.89 -3.66
N THR A 131 -12.50 -5.11 -4.36
CA THR A 131 -11.04 -5.09 -4.17
C THR A 131 -10.61 -3.78 -3.54
N ILE A 132 -9.94 -3.85 -2.40
CA ILE A 132 -9.39 -2.71 -1.67
C ILE A 132 -7.90 -2.64 -1.95
N SER A 133 -7.45 -1.55 -2.57
CA SER A 133 -6.05 -1.31 -2.88
C SER A 133 -5.32 -0.63 -1.72
N PRO A 134 -3.99 -0.80 -1.61
CA PRO A 134 -3.18 -0.04 -0.68
C PRO A 134 -3.27 1.47 -0.91
N MET A 135 -2.99 2.25 0.13
CA MET A 135 -2.97 3.73 0.09
C MET A 135 -1.76 4.31 -0.65
N THR A 136 -0.88 3.45 -1.18
CA THR A 136 0.34 3.83 -1.88
C THR A 136 0.66 2.84 -3.00
N ASP A 137 1.34 3.33 -4.03
CA ASP A 137 1.92 2.53 -5.11
C ASP A 137 3.25 1.85 -4.71
N PHE A 138 3.78 2.16 -3.51
CA PHE A 138 4.99 1.53 -2.97
C PHE A 138 4.62 0.41 -2.01
N VAL A 139 4.44 -0.78 -2.53
CA VAL A 139 4.20 -2.00 -1.76
C VAL A 139 5.35 -2.98 -1.96
N PHE A 140 5.70 -3.68 -0.89
CA PHE A 140 6.84 -4.59 -0.86
C PHE A 140 6.40 -5.94 -0.31
N SER A 141 6.90 -7.01 -0.93
CA SER A 141 6.75 -8.35 -0.37
C SER A 141 7.65 -8.52 0.85
N LYS A 142 7.40 -9.56 1.64
CA LYS A 142 8.32 -9.93 2.74
C LYS A 142 9.73 -10.24 2.22
N ALA A 143 9.84 -10.81 1.03
CA ALA A 143 11.12 -11.08 0.39
C ALA A 143 11.84 -9.78 -0.01
N ASP A 144 11.11 -8.79 -0.54
CA ASP A 144 11.66 -7.47 -0.84
C ASP A 144 12.17 -6.78 0.43
N MET A 145 11.40 -6.81 1.51
CA MET A 145 11.80 -6.20 2.79
C MET A 145 13.08 -6.85 3.34
N ASN A 146 13.15 -8.18 3.38
CA ASN A 146 14.35 -8.89 3.84
C ASN A 146 15.57 -8.58 2.96
N HIS A 147 15.40 -8.57 1.65
CA HIS A 147 16.46 -8.21 0.70
C HIS A 147 16.95 -6.77 0.91
N GLY A 148 16.02 -5.84 1.06
CA GLY A 148 16.34 -4.43 1.30
C GLY A 148 17.06 -4.20 2.63
N MET A 149 16.63 -4.86 3.70
CA MET A 149 17.30 -4.76 5.01
C MET A 149 18.75 -5.24 4.94
N THR A 150 19.02 -6.40 4.33
CA THR A 150 20.38 -6.90 4.16
C THR A 150 21.25 -5.93 3.39
N ARG A 151 20.77 -5.43 2.25
CA ARG A 151 21.52 -4.46 1.44
C ARG A 151 21.77 -3.13 2.16
N LEU A 152 20.78 -2.68 2.94
CA LEU A 152 20.92 -1.44 3.69
C LEU A 152 21.93 -1.59 4.83
N GLN A 153 21.93 -2.73 5.54
CA GLN A 153 22.92 -3.06 6.56
C GLN A 153 24.33 -3.08 5.97
N ASP A 154 24.55 -3.78 4.86
CA ASP A 154 25.83 -3.82 4.17
C ASP A 154 26.31 -2.42 3.74
N ALA A 155 25.40 -1.57 3.26
CA ALA A 155 25.72 -0.21 2.87
C ALA A 155 26.05 0.68 4.08
N LEU A 156 25.34 0.50 5.20
CA LEU A 156 25.60 1.20 6.45
C LEU A 156 26.97 0.83 7.01
N GLU A 157 27.30 -0.46 7.09
CA GLU A 157 28.61 -0.92 7.57
C GLU A 157 29.76 -0.30 6.76
N LYS A 158 29.66 -0.32 5.41
CA LYS A 158 30.65 0.31 4.53
C LYS A 158 30.75 1.81 4.78
N ARG A 159 29.62 2.49 5.02
CA ARG A 159 29.61 3.93 5.27
C ARG A 159 30.20 4.29 6.63
N LEU A 160 29.90 3.52 7.67
CA LEU A 160 30.46 3.67 9.01
C LEU A 160 31.99 3.49 9.02
N ALA A 161 32.51 2.52 8.24
CA ALA A 161 33.95 2.31 8.10
C ALA A 161 34.70 3.53 7.49
N THR A 162 33.98 4.45 6.85
CA THR A 162 34.52 5.67 6.21
C THR A 162 33.98 6.95 6.83
N ALA A 163 33.29 6.87 7.96
CA ALA A 163 32.77 8.03 8.68
C ALA A 163 33.91 8.98 9.11
N LYS A 164 33.64 10.27 9.01
CA LYS A 164 34.67 11.30 9.22
C LYS A 164 34.92 11.56 10.71
N ASP A 165 33.89 11.47 11.51
CA ASP A 165 33.91 11.73 12.93
C ASP A 165 32.79 11.01 13.68
N GLN A 166 32.79 11.11 15.02
CA GLN A 166 31.80 10.46 15.87
C GLN A 166 30.38 11.00 15.63
N THR A 167 30.23 12.27 15.32
CA THR A 167 28.90 12.89 15.06
C THR A 167 28.25 12.29 13.83
N GLU A 168 29.03 12.06 12.76
CA GLU A 168 28.53 11.38 11.56
C GLU A 168 28.18 9.91 11.86
N THR A 169 28.99 9.23 12.65
CA THR A 169 28.71 7.85 13.08
C THR A 169 27.40 7.75 13.84
N ASP A 170 27.21 8.57 14.89
CA ASP A 170 26.02 8.58 15.73
C ASP A 170 24.75 8.89 14.88
N PHE A 171 24.84 9.86 13.96
CA PHE A 171 23.74 10.18 13.05
C PHE A 171 23.35 9.01 12.14
N LEU A 172 24.35 8.34 11.54
CA LEU A 172 24.10 7.20 10.64
C LEU A 172 23.47 6.02 11.40
N GLU A 173 23.99 5.69 12.59
CA GLU A 173 23.48 4.60 13.42
C GLU A 173 22.04 4.88 13.88
N GLU A 174 21.76 6.09 14.35
CA GLU A 174 20.42 6.47 14.79
C GLU A 174 19.41 6.44 13.65
N TYR A 175 19.71 7.14 12.55
CA TYR A 175 18.79 7.28 11.42
C TYR A 175 18.49 5.94 10.73
N PHE A 176 19.54 5.17 10.41
CA PHE A 176 19.35 3.89 9.74
C PHE A 176 18.91 2.78 10.68
N GLY A 177 19.21 2.86 11.96
CA GLY A 177 18.68 1.96 12.98
C GLY A 177 17.16 2.09 13.11
N GLN A 178 16.62 3.31 13.14
CA GLN A 178 15.18 3.57 13.14
C GLN A 178 14.51 3.06 11.84
N LEU A 179 15.14 3.29 10.70
CA LEU A 179 14.65 2.84 9.40
C LEU A 179 14.57 1.31 9.33
N LEU A 180 15.63 0.61 9.71
CA LEU A 180 15.69 -0.86 9.74
C LEU A 180 14.65 -1.44 10.69
N SER A 181 14.49 -0.89 11.89
CA SER A 181 13.48 -1.31 12.85
C SER A 181 12.05 -1.15 12.30
N SER A 182 11.79 -0.09 11.56
CA SER A 182 10.52 0.15 10.89
C SER A 182 10.24 -0.92 9.80
N TRP A 183 11.25 -1.26 9.03
CA TRP A 183 11.14 -2.29 7.98
C TRP A 183 10.97 -3.69 8.54
N GLU A 184 11.62 -4.02 9.68
CA GLU A 184 11.40 -5.29 10.39
C GLU A 184 9.95 -5.48 10.82
N GLN A 185 9.28 -4.39 11.19
CA GLN A 185 7.87 -4.38 11.56
C GLN A 185 6.92 -4.38 10.33
N GLY A 186 7.47 -4.34 9.11
CA GLY A 186 6.69 -4.28 7.87
C GLY A 186 5.98 -2.95 7.65
N ILE A 187 6.37 -1.90 8.38
CA ILE A 187 5.76 -0.57 8.26
C ILE A 187 6.48 0.20 7.15
N PRO A 188 5.78 0.51 6.03
CA PRO A 188 6.34 1.40 5.02
C PRO A 188 6.56 2.78 5.62
N THR A 189 7.78 3.28 5.59
CA THR A 189 8.06 4.66 5.99
C THR A 189 7.55 5.63 4.91
N GLU A 190 7.22 6.86 5.30
CA GLU A 190 6.83 7.92 4.34
C GLU A 190 7.87 8.13 3.23
N ASN A 191 9.11 7.74 3.49
CA ASN A 191 10.23 7.88 2.58
C ASN A 191 10.57 6.58 1.79
N ALA A 192 9.73 5.55 1.85
CA ALA A 192 9.99 4.26 1.18
C ALA A 192 10.29 4.41 -0.32
N HIS A 193 9.72 5.43 -0.97
CA HIS A 193 9.96 5.72 -2.38
C HIS A 193 11.41 6.10 -2.73
N TYR A 194 12.23 6.54 -1.74
CA TYR A 194 13.66 6.77 -1.94
C TYR A 194 14.48 5.49 -1.91
N TYR A 195 13.93 4.42 -1.34
CA TYR A 195 14.63 3.17 -1.11
C TYR A 195 14.19 2.04 -2.05
N THR A 196 13.38 2.32 -3.07
CA THR A 196 12.87 1.31 -4.01
C THR A 196 14.00 0.53 -4.69
N ASP A 197 15.14 1.16 -4.97
CA ASP A 197 16.32 0.48 -5.53
C ASP A 197 16.97 -0.51 -4.55
N PHE A 198 16.86 -0.27 -3.26
CA PHE A 198 17.32 -1.19 -2.22
C PHE A 198 16.31 -2.30 -1.95
N LEU A 199 15.03 -1.95 -1.87
CA LEU A 199 13.95 -2.82 -1.44
C LEU A 199 13.57 -3.85 -2.50
N TYR A 200 13.26 -3.42 -3.71
CA TYR A 200 12.81 -4.36 -4.74
C TYR A 200 13.90 -5.35 -5.13
N GLN A 201 13.62 -6.63 -4.90
CA GLN A 201 14.45 -7.73 -5.35
C GLN A 201 14.38 -7.86 -6.87
N GLN A 202 13.16 -7.76 -7.42
CA GLN A 202 12.92 -7.70 -8.85
C GLN A 202 12.57 -6.25 -9.23
N LYS A 203 13.43 -5.65 -10.03
CA LYS A 203 13.28 -4.26 -10.50
C LYS A 203 12.37 -4.24 -11.72
N THR A 204 11.10 -3.95 -11.50
CA THR A 204 10.09 -3.82 -12.56
C THR A 204 9.85 -2.34 -12.85
N THR A 205 9.82 -1.98 -14.12
CA THR A 205 9.53 -0.62 -14.57
C THR A 205 8.17 -0.55 -15.26
N LEU A 206 7.64 0.65 -15.41
CA LEU A 206 6.37 0.86 -16.10
C LEU A 206 6.38 0.32 -17.54
N LEU A 207 7.53 0.41 -18.22
CA LEU A 207 7.70 -0.11 -19.59
C LEU A 207 7.65 -1.64 -19.66
N GLU A 208 8.11 -2.32 -18.60
CA GLU A 208 8.07 -3.79 -18.52
C GLU A 208 6.66 -4.27 -18.22
N ILE A 209 5.94 -3.58 -17.34
CA ILE A 209 4.53 -3.87 -17.06
C ILE A 209 3.69 -3.70 -18.33
N GLY A 210 3.88 -2.62 -19.08
CA GLY A 210 3.17 -2.37 -20.35
C GLY A 210 3.49 -3.36 -21.46
N ARG A 211 4.68 -3.96 -21.51
CA ARG A 211 5.07 -4.97 -22.51
C ARG A 211 4.45 -6.34 -22.25
N ALA A 212 4.05 -6.64 -21.04
CA ALA A 212 3.40 -7.91 -20.72
C ALA A 212 1.98 -8.05 -21.30
N HIS A 213 1.46 -7.00 -21.94
CA HIS A 213 0.11 -6.93 -22.52
C HIS A 213 0.10 -6.69 -24.03
N VAL A 214 1.24 -6.83 -24.72
CA VAL A 214 1.34 -6.73 -26.19
C VAL A 214 1.37 -8.09 -26.84
#